data_91a351fb75fd2a205237d397e42bf002
#
_entry.id   91a351fb75fd2a205237d397e42bf002
#
_cell.length_a   1.000
_cell.length_b   1.000
_cell.length_c   1.000
_cell.angle_alpha   90.00
_cell.angle_beta   90.00
_cell.angle_gamma   90.00
#
_symmetry.space_group_name_H-M   'P 1'
#
loop_
_entity.id
_entity.type
_entity.pdbx_description
1 polymer ?
#
loop_
_entity_poly.entity_id
_entity_poly.type
_entity_poly.pdbx_seq_one_letter_code
_entity_poly.pdbx_strand_id
1 'polypeptide(L)' 'MPTLDPITLANELHDGVIQELSALLLQLETYERRLQKDPAAAEADLQRIKDQTRASLNELRNLMTRLREMEKTSLL' A
#
# COMPACT_ATOMS: atom_id res chain seq x y z
N MET A 1 -16.22 -4.23 21.39
CA MET A 1 -15.52 -3.70 20.23
C MET A 1 -14.23 -3.05 20.64
N PRO A 2 -13.13 -3.48 20.12
CA PRO A 2 -11.88 -2.79 20.42
C PRO A 2 -11.92 -1.41 19.81
N THR A 3 -11.59 -0.44 20.61
CA THR A 3 -11.46 0.94 20.15
C THR A 3 -10.12 1.05 19.43
N LEU A 4 -10.13 1.61 18.23
CA LEU A 4 -8.89 1.89 17.53
C LEU A 4 -8.16 2.99 18.28
N ASP A 5 -7.01 2.67 18.83
CA ASP A 5 -6.14 3.66 19.45
C ASP A 5 -5.00 4.02 18.49
N PRO A 6 -4.27 5.13 18.74
CA PRO A 6 -3.19 5.55 17.84
C PRO A 6 -2.08 4.52 17.67
N ILE A 7 -1.79 3.73 18.69
CA ILE A 7 -0.73 2.70 18.61
C ILE A 7 -1.18 1.57 17.70
N THR A 8 -2.41 1.09 17.85
CA THR A 8 -2.95 0.03 16.98
C THR A 8 -3.01 0.49 15.54
N LEU A 9 -3.46 1.72 15.31
CA LEU A 9 -3.56 2.27 13.96
C LEU A 9 -2.18 2.45 13.34
N ALA A 10 -1.19 2.90 14.12
CA ALA A 10 0.17 3.03 13.64
C ALA A 10 0.78 1.68 13.26
N ASN A 11 0.50 0.63 14.04
CA ASN A 11 0.95 -0.72 13.73
C ASN A 11 0.30 -1.26 12.47
N GLU A 12 -1.00 -1.01 12.29
CA GLU A 12 -1.70 -1.40 11.07
C GLU A 12 -1.12 -0.70 9.85
N LEU A 13 -0.81 0.59 9.97
CA LEU A 13 -0.19 1.34 8.89
C LEU A 13 1.18 0.78 8.54
N HIS A 14 2.00 0.48 9.55
CA HIS A 14 3.33 -0.09 9.36
C HIS A 14 3.25 -1.45 8.66
N ASP A 15 2.37 -2.33 9.14
CA ASP A 15 2.18 -3.65 8.54
C ASP A 15 1.63 -3.54 7.11
N GLY A 16 0.72 -2.60 6.87
CA GLY A 16 0.18 -2.35 5.55
C GLY A 16 1.26 -1.89 4.57
N VAL A 17 2.15 -0.99 4.99
CA VAL A 17 3.26 -0.52 4.16
C VAL A 17 4.17 -1.69 3.79
N ILE A 18 4.54 -2.51 4.76
CA ILE A 18 5.42 -3.66 4.52
C ILE A 18 4.78 -4.64 3.53
N GLN A 19 3.52 -4.98 3.74
CA GLN A 19 2.80 -5.90 2.86
C GLN A 19 2.70 -5.36 1.44
N GLU A 20 2.36 -4.07 1.30
CA GLU A 20 2.19 -3.46 -0.02
C GLU A 20 3.51 -3.36 -0.76
N LEU A 21 4.60 -3.01 -0.08
CA LEU A 21 5.92 -2.94 -0.69
C LEU A 21 6.41 -4.33 -1.10
N SER A 22 6.15 -5.35 -0.27
CA SER A 22 6.52 -6.72 -0.58
C SER A 22 5.76 -7.23 -1.80
N ALA A 23 4.46 -6.95 -1.87
CA ALA A 23 3.63 -7.33 -3.01
C ALA A 23 4.09 -6.61 -4.28
N LEU A 24 4.40 -5.32 -4.17
CA LEU A 24 4.87 -4.53 -5.30
C LEU A 24 6.19 -5.08 -5.84
N LEU A 25 7.12 -5.42 -4.95
CA LEU A 25 8.40 -6.00 -5.36
C LEU A 25 8.19 -7.30 -6.14
N LEU A 26 7.32 -8.18 -5.63
CA LEU A 26 7.00 -9.45 -6.29
C LEU A 26 6.39 -9.21 -7.68
N GLN A 27 5.49 -8.25 -7.80
CA GLN A 27 4.88 -7.90 -9.07
C GLN A 27 5.90 -7.36 -10.06
N LEU A 28 6.84 -6.54 -9.60
CA LEU A 28 7.91 -5.99 -10.44
C LEU A 28 8.86 -7.09 -10.91
N GLU A 29 9.18 -8.04 -10.05
CA GLU A 29 10.02 -9.17 -10.44
C GLU A 29 9.33 -10.03 -11.50
N THR A 30 8.03 -10.25 -11.36
CA THR A 30 7.23 -10.98 -12.35
C THR A 30 7.18 -10.21 -13.68
N TYR A 31 6.98 -8.90 -13.61
CA TYR A 31 7.00 -8.03 -14.79
C TYR A 31 8.34 -8.13 -15.53
N GLU A 32 9.44 -8.07 -14.79
CA GLU A 32 10.78 -8.12 -15.35
C GLU A 32 11.00 -9.42 -16.13
N ARG A 33 10.56 -10.56 -15.58
CA ARG A 33 10.65 -11.84 -16.27
C ARG A 33 9.77 -11.90 -17.51
N ARG A 34 8.55 -11.38 -17.42
CA ARG A 34 7.60 -11.39 -18.52
C ARG A 34 8.03 -10.46 -19.65
N LEU A 35 8.69 -9.36 -19.31
CA LEU A 35 9.19 -8.41 -20.30
C LEU A 35 10.13 -9.07 -21.31
N GLN A 36 10.91 -10.04 -20.86
CA GLN A 36 11.82 -10.76 -21.72
C GLN A 36 11.12 -11.75 -22.65
N LYS A 37 9.97 -12.27 -22.24
CA LYS A 37 9.24 -13.30 -22.99
C LYS A 37 8.12 -12.75 -23.85
N ASP A 38 7.38 -11.79 -23.33
CA ASP A 38 6.20 -11.23 -23.98
C ASP A 38 6.06 -9.75 -23.61
N PRO A 39 6.73 -8.87 -24.35
CA PRO A 39 6.70 -7.44 -24.04
C PRO A 39 5.31 -6.82 -24.04
N ALA A 40 4.40 -7.28 -24.90
CA ALA A 40 3.05 -6.74 -24.95
C ALA A 40 2.25 -7.07 -23.67
N ALA A 41 2.36 -8.32 -23.20
CA ALA A 41 1.72 -8.73 -21.96
C ALA A 41 2.35 -8.02 -20.76
N ALA A 42 3.65 -7.78 -20.80
CA ALA A 42 4.35 -7.08 -19.72
C ALA A 42 3.87 -5.63 -19.61
N GLU A 43 3.57 -4.97 -20.71
CA GLU A 43 3.05 -3.61 -20.69
C GLU A 43 1.69 -3.54 -19.96
N ALA A 44 0.82 -4.51 -20.21
CA ALA A 44 -0.46 -4.62 -19.51
C ALA A 44 -0.24 -4.88 -18.02
N ASP A 45 0.73 -5.73 -17.66
CA ASP A 45 1.09 -5.98 -16.26
C ASP A 45 1.56 -4.71 -15.58
N LEU A 46 2.38 -3.91 -16.25
CA LEU A 46 2.89 -2.66 -15.69
C LEU A 46 1.74 -1.71 -15.36
N GLN A 47 0.78 -1.58 -16.26
CA GLN A 47 -0.37 -0.72 -16.03
C GLN A 47 -1.17 -1.18 -14.81
N ARG A 48 -1.39 -2.50 -14.68
CA ARG A 48 -2.07 -3.07 -13.52
C ARG A 48 -1.31 -2.80 -12.22
N ILE A 49 0.01 -2.96 -12.24
CA ILE A 49 0.86 -2.68 -11.07
C ILE A 49 0.72 -1.22 -10.65
N LYS A 50 0.75 -0.30 -11.60
CA LYS A 50 0.60 1.12 -11.34
C LYS A 50 -0.76 1.44 -10.70
N ASP A 51 -1.82 0.84 -11.23
CA ASP A 51 -3.18 1.08 -10.72
C ASP A 51 -3.33 0.55 -9.29
N GLN A 52 -2.81 -0.65 -9.02
CA GLN A 52 -2.84 -1.23 -7.67
C GLN A 52 -2.01 -0.40 -6.70
N THR A 53 -0.87 0.09 -7.13
CA THR A 53 -0.01 0.93 -6.29
C THR A 53 -0.70 2.23 -5.93
N ARG A 54 -1.40 2.85 -6.87
CA ARG A 54 -2.18 4.06 -6.59
C ARG A 54 -3.28 3.80 -5.58
N ALA A 55 -4.00 2.69 -5.71
CA ALA A 55 -5.04 2.32 -4.77
C ALA A 55 -4.47 2.10 -3.36
N SER A 56 -3.33 1.41 -3.27
CA SER A 56 -2.66 1.18 -1.99
C SER A 56 -2.21 2.49 -1.34
N LEU A 57 -1.65 3.41 -2.14
CA LEU A 57 -1.25 4.71 -1.65
C LEU A 57 -2.44 5.49 -1.07
N ASN A 58 -3.58 5.43 -1.72
CA ASN A 58 -4.78 6.10 -1.24
C ASN A 58 -5.25 5.53 0.09
N GLU A 59 -5.23 4.19 0.24
CA GLU A 59 -5.57 3.55 1.50
C GLU A 59 -4.63 3.97 2.63
N LEU A 60 -3.32 3.98 2.35
CA LEU A 60 -2.33 4.36 3.34
C LEU A 60 -2.48 5.83 3.75
N ARG A 61 -2.77 6.70 2.80
CA ARG A 61 -3.04 8.11 3.09
C ARG A 61 -4.26 8.28 3.97
N ASN A 62 -5.30 7.50 3.73
CA ASN A 62 -6.51 7.54 4.56
C ASN A 62 -6.21 7.10 6.00
N LEU A 63 -5.40 6.06 6.16
CA LEU A 63 -4.97 5.61 7.48
C LEU A 63 -4.14 6.68 8.20
N MET A 64 -3.23 7.33 7.47
CA MET A 64 -2.44 8.42 8.03
C MET A 64 -3.31 9.60 8.47
N THR A 65 -4.32 9.92 7.68
CA THR A 65 -5.26 11.00 8.03
C THR A 65 -6.00 10.67 9.31
N ARG A 66 -6.48 9.44 9.45
CA ARG A 66 -7.14 8.98 10.69
C ARG A 66 -6.21 9.07 11.89
N LEU A 67 -4.97 8.66 11.71
CA LEU A 67 -3.99 8.71 12.78
C LEU A 67 -3.74 10.14 13.25
N ARG A 68 -3.61 11.07 12.31
CA ARG A 68 -3.44 12.50 12.63
C ARG A 68 -4.62 13.06 13.37
N GLU A 69 -5.83 12.70 12.96
CA GLU A 69 -7.05 13.15 13.64
C GLU A 69 -7.13 12.62 15.06
N MET A 70 -6.74 11.36 15.27
CA MET A 70 -6.69 10.78 16.60
C MET A 70 -5.66 11.47 17.49
N GLU A 71 -4.50 11.84 16.95
CA GLU A 71 -3.48 12.58 17.67
C GLU A 71 -3.98 13.96 18.08
N LYS A 72 -4.69 14.66 17.20
CA LYS A 72 -5.28 15.96 17.51
C LYS A 72 -6.30 15.86 18.63
N THR A 73 -7.15 14.83 18.59
CA THR A 73 -8.14 14.60 19.61
C THR A 73 -7.49 14.30 20.97
N SER A 74 -6.38 13.57 20.95
CA SER A 74 -5.66 13.22 22.17
C SER A 74 -5.03 14.41 22.86
N LEU A 75 -4.73 15.48 22.11
CA LEU A 75 -4.12 16.69 22.64
C LEU A 75 -5.14 17.64 23.30
N LEU A 76 -6.41 17.40 23.08
CA LEU A 76 -7.48 18.19 23.70
C LEU A 76 -7.88 17.59 25.03
#